data_3e275513cc2fac1385d72f11fa028765
#
_entry.id   3e275513cc2fac1385d72f11fa028765
#
_cell.length_a   1.000
_cell.length_b   1.000
_cell.length_c   1.000
_cell.angle_alpha   90.00
_cell.angle_beta   90.00
_cell.angle_gamma   90.00
#
_symmetry.space_group_name_H-M   'P 1'
#
loop_
_entity.id
_entity.type
_entity.pdbx_description
1 polymer ?
#
loop_
_entity_poly.entity_id
_entity_poly.type
_entity_poly.pdbx_seq_one_letter_code
_entity_poly.pdbx_strand_id
1 'polypeptide(L)'
;ARVTGVQTCALPILKIDDRLEKLKQFDTPSITNVVATYPDKEYCLGLYHPWRGQWYTDERARVMYPELGRTVGYAVTCTYGLPDPNYECLKFADVLKAVAAVGKPVVLIVKQDMPEEIKCRNGLLGGNMMTALRSAGCVGVISDGPSRDVDEIRPLQMQYVLSGVTAGHGKWAVQSVNTGVEVFGMQVSPGEIIHMDENGAVKFP
;
A
#
# COMPACT_ATOMS: atom_id res chain seq x y z
N ALA A 1 -42.30 -18.85 1.50
CA ALA A 1 -40.84 -19.05 1.46
C ALA A 1 -40.21 -17.88 2.19
N ARG A 2 -39.60 -18.15 3.35
CA ARG A 2 -38.82 -17.15 4.10
C ARG A 2 -37.41 -17.14 3.52
N VAL A 3 -36.96 -16.01 2.99
CA VAL A 3 -35.56 -15.76 2.70
C VAL A 3 -34.92 -15.27 4.00
N THR A 4 -34.33 -16.18 4.75
CA THR A 4 -33.46 -15.86 5.88
C THR A 4 -32.03 -16.13 5.46
N GLY A 5 -31.23 -15.10 5.46
CA GLY A 5 -29.78 -15.26 5.26
C GLY A 5 -29.11 -13.97 4.79
N VAL A 6 -29.19 -12.91 5.62
CA VAL A 6 -28.16 -11.88 5.53
C VAL A 6 -26.91 -12.51 6.11
N GLN A 7 -26.05 -13.00 5.23
CA GLN A 7 -24.71 -13.42 5.59
C GLN A 7 -23.95 -12.13 5.91
N THR A 8 -23.89 -11.76 7.20
CA THR A 8 -22.95 -10.74 7.67
C THR A 8 -21.56 -11.26 7.38
N CYS A 9 -20.92 -10.68 6.39
CA CYS A 9 -19.50 -10.91 6.13
C CYS A 9 -18.76 -10.34 7.33
N ALA A 10 -18.45 -11.20 8.31
CA ALA A 10 -17.61 -10.82 9.43
C ALA A 10 -16.24 -10.44 8.85
N LEU A 11 -15.80 -9.21 9.12
CA LEU A 11 -14.44 -8.78 8.79
C LEU A 11 -13.46 -9.79 9.40
N PRO A 12 -12.40 -10.19 8.70
CA PRO A 12 -11.40 -11.09 9.25
C PRO A 12 -10.85 -10.48 10.54
N ILE A 13 -10.83 -11.27 11.63
CA ILE A 13 -10.21 -10.86 12.89
C ILE A 13 -8.71 -10.84 12.63
N LEU A 14 -8.16 -9.66 12.38
CA LEU A 14 -6.73 -9.46 12.24
C LEU A 14 -6.07 -9.72 13.61
N LYS A 15 -5.06 -10.58 13.62
CA LYS A 15 -4.19 -10.71 14.79
C LYS A 15 -3.41 -9.41 14.94
N ILE A 16 -3.72 -8.66 15.97
CA ILE A 16 -3.00 -7.42 16.29
C ILE A 16 -1.58 -7.83 16.72
N ASP A 17 -0.60 -7.31 16.00
CA ASP A 17 0.79 -7.36 16.44
C ASP A 17 1.03 -6.12 17.31
N ASP A 18 1.14 -6.32 18.63
CA ASP A 18 1.34 -5.24 19.61
C ASP A 18 2.54 -4.35 19.29
N ARG A 19 3.53 -4.89 18.56
CA ARG A 19 4.70 -4.12 18.13
C ARG A 19 4.34 -3.13 17.03
N LEU A 20 3.48 -3.50 16.08
CA LEU A 20 3.00 -2.59 15.04
C LEU A 20 2.16 -1.46 15.66
N GLU A 21 1.32 -1.76 16.65
CA GLU A 21 0.56 -0.72 17.36
C GLU A 21 1.47 0.26 18.13
N LYS A 22 2.56 -0.22 18.72
CA LYS A 22 3.55 0.65 19.36
C LYS A 22 4.25 1.57 18.36
N LEU A 23 4.53 1.11 17.15
CA LEU A 23 5.13 1.94 16.09
C LEU A 23 4.25 3.11 15.70
N LYS A 24 2.93 2.99 15.76
CA LYS A 24 1.99 4.10 15.50
C LYS A 24 2.09 5.26 16.50
N GLN A 25 2.83 5.12 17.60
CA GLN A 25 3.09 6.23 18.53
C GLN A 25 4.09 7.24 17.98
N PHE A 26 4.88 6.86 16.97
CA PHE A 26 5.92 7.67 16.34
C PHE A 26 5.51 8.09 14.94
N ASP A 27 5.90 9.26 14.51
CA ASP A 27 5.75 9.70 13.13
C ASP A 27 6.77 9.04 12.19
N THR A 28 6.49 9.05 10.90
CA THR A 28 7.37 8.45 9.88
C THR A 28 8.78 9.06 9.89
N PRO A 29 8.98 10.39 10.05
CA PRO A 29 10.30 10.98 10.21
C PRO A 29 11.08 10.45 11.41
N SER A 30 10.42 10.22 12.55
CA SER A 30 11.08 9.61 13.72
C SER A 30 11.54 8.18 13.43
N ILE A 31 10.73 7.39 12.71
CA ILE A 31 11.12 6.04 12.28
C ILE A 31 12.33 6.12 11.34
N THR A 32 12.34 7.03 10.35
CA THR A 32 13.48 7.18 9.44
C THR A 32 14.76 7.53 10.19
N ASN A 33 14.69 8.37 11.21
CA ASN A 33 15.84 8.72 12.03
C ASN A 33 16.46 7.54 12.78
N VAL A 34 15.63 6.54 13.15
CA VAL A 34 16.10 5.35 13.86
C VAL A 34 16.62 4.27 12.92
N VAL A 35 15.98 4.06 11.77
CA VAL A 35 16.39 3.00 10.84
C VAL A 35 17.61 3.38 10.00
N ALA A 36 17.89 4.66 9.83
CA ALA A 36 19.05 5.17 9.09
C ALA A 36 20.36 4.91 9.83
N THR A 37 21.46 5.08 9.12
CA THR A 37 22.82 5.08 9.68
C THR A 37 23.30 6.52 9.83
N TYR A 38 23.22 7.05 11.04
CA TYR A 38 23.82 8.34 11.39
C TYR A 38 25.05 8.07 12.25
N PRO A 39 26.27 8.38 11.77
CA PRO A 39 27.51 8.00 12.45
C PRO A 39 27.62 8.50 13.89
N ASP A 40 26.98 9.61 14.20
CA ASP A 40 27.09 10.27 15.49
C ASP A 40 25.96 9.92 16.47
N LYS A 41 25.13 8.94 16.13
CA LYS A 41 23.92 8.61 16.93
C LYS A 41 23.89 7.14 17.33
N GLU A 42 24.15 6.85 18.59
CA GLU A 42 24.19 5.50 19.14
C GLU A 42 22.87 4.72 19.05
N TYR A 43 21.72 5.42 18.96
CA TYR A 43 20.41 4.80 18.88
C TYR A 43 19.95 4.41 17.48
N CYS A 44 20.76 4.68 16.45
CA CYS A 44 20.43 4.29 15.09
C CYS A 44 20.62 2.79 14.88
N LEU A 45 19.67 2.17 14.18
CA LEU A 45 19.75 0.75 13.83
C LEU A 45 20.78 0.46 12.73
N GLY A 46 21.18 1.49 11.98
CA GLY A 46 22.19 1.34 10.93
C GLY A 46 21.76 0.50 9.73
N LEU A 47 20.46 0.38 9.47
CA LEU A 47 19.94 -0.45 8.39
C LEU A 47 20.17 0.17 7.01
N TYR A 48 20.11 1.49 6.92
CA TYR A 48 20.15 2.21 5.65
C TYR A 48 21.03 3.46 5.72
N HIS A 49 21.66 3.80 4.58
CA HIS A 49 22.35 5.07 4.45
C HIS A 49 21.35 6.22 4.32
N PRO A 50 21.46 7.35 5.04
CA PRO A 50 20.48 8.44 5.04
C PRO A 50 20.11 9.00 3.66
N TRP A 51 21.11 9.14 2.79
CA TRP A 51 20.97 9.78 1.47
C TRP A 51 20.98 8.77 0.31
N ARG A 52 21.25 7.50 0.60
CA ARG A 52 21.35 6.44 -0.41
C ARG A 52 20.50 5.26 0.01
N GLY A 53 19.87 4.68 -0.96
CA GLY A 53 19.00 3.55 -0.71
C GLY A 53 17.55 3.96 -0.82
N GLN A 54 16.81 3.06 -1.41
CA GLN A 54 15.43 3.23 -1.81
C GLN A 54 14.55 2.65 -0.70
N TRP A 55 14.56 3.27 0.47
CA TRP A 55 13.88 2.75 1.67
C TRP A 55 12.78 3.67 2.22
N TYR A 56 12.58 4.83 1.61
CA TYR A 56 11.45 5.74 1.87
C TYR A 56 10.95 6.38 0.57
N THR A 57 9.73 6.88 0.59
CA THR A 57 9.12 7.56 -0.56
C THR A 57 9.66 8.96 -0.74
N ASP A 58 9.76 9.41 -1.98
CA ASP A 58 10.12 10.78 -2.33
C ASP A 58 8.89 11.72 -2.35
N GLU A 59 9.12 12.99 -2.70
CA GLU A 59 8.14 14.08 -2.72
C GLU A 59 6.96 13.89 -3.68
N ARG A 60 7.05 12.93 -4.59
CA ARG A 60 5.95 12.60 -5.54
C ARG A 60 4.81 11.85 -4.86
N ALA A 61 5.07 11.25 -3.72
CA ALA A 61 4.08 10.53 -2.94
C ALA A 61 3.13 11.50 -2.24
N ARG A 62 1.84 11.42 -2.55
CA ARG A 62 0.80 12.27 -1.96
C ARG A 62 -0.12 11.47 -1.06
N VAL A 63 -0.23 11.89 0.18
CA VAL A 63 -1.10 11.26 1.17
C VAL A 63 -2.51 11.84 1.03
N MET A 64 -3.49 10.97 0.76
CA MET A 64 -4.87 11.39 0.49
C MET A 64 -5.66 11.70 1.75
N TYR A 65 -5.35 11.04 2.86
CA TYR A 65 -6.11 11.13 4.12
C TYR A 65 -5.19 11.41 5.31
N PRO A 66 -4.54 12.58 5.36
CA PRO A 66 -3.61 12.90 6.47
C PRO A 66 -4.29 12.86 7.84
N GLU A 67 -5.60 13.07 7.89
CA GLU A 67 -6.41 12.98 9.11
C GLU A 67 -6.48 11.57 9.73
N LEU A 68 -6.17 10.52 8.97
CA LEU A 68 -6.12 9.15 9.51
C LEU A 68 -4.86 8.88 10.33
N GLY A 69 -3.88 9.78 10.25
CA GLY A 69 -2.62 9.65 10.97
C GLY A 69 -1.79 8.46 10.51
N ARG A 70 -1.19 7.77 11.46
CA ARG A 70 -0.16 6.77 11.22
C ARG A 70 -0.74 5.41 10.92
N THR A 71 -0.23 4.80 9.86
CA THR A 71 -0.61 3.44 9.45
C THR A 71 0.64 2.57 9.37
N VAL A 72 0.54 1.36 9.92
CA VAL A 72 1.64 0.37 9.92
C VAL A 72 1.08 -0.98 9.51
N GLY A 73 1.83 -1.69 8.64
CA GLY A 73 1.43 -3.03 8.20
C GLY A 73 2.55 -3.74 7.44
N TYR A 74 2.34 -5.01 7.17
CA TYR A 74 3.25 -5.82 6.36
C TYR A 74 3.00 -5.57 4.88
N ALA A 75 4.06 -5.47 4.10
CA ALA A 75 3.97 -5.26 2.66
C ALA A 75 3.45 -6.51 1.93
N VAL A 76 2.42 -6.33 1.15
CA VAL A 76 2.08 -7.18 0.01
C VAL A 76 2.29 -6.33 -1.23
N THR A 77 2.93 -6.87 -2.25
CA THR A 77 3.31 -6.13 -3.43
C THR A 77 2.61 -6.67 -4.67
N CYS A 78 2.28 -5.82 -5.61
CA CYS A 78 1.77 -6.24 -6.91
C CYS A 78 2.14 -5.22 -8.00
N THR A 79 2.18 -5.70 -9.24
CA THR A 79 2.36 -4.88 -10.43
C THR A 79 1.13 -4.96 -11.31
N TYR A 80 0.62 -3.80 -11.70
CA TYR A 80 -0.41 -3.65 -12.72
C TYR A 80 0.21 -3.06 -13.97
N GLY A 81 -0.14 -3.62 -15.12
CA GLY A 81 0.30 -3.14 -16.41
C GLY A 81 -0.81 -3.22 -17.46
N LEU A 82 -0.48 -2.97 -18.70
CA LEU A 82 -1.40 -3.14 -19.82
C LEU A 82 -1.69 -4.63 -20.06
N PRO A 83 -2.91 -5.00 -20.45
CA PRO A 83 -3.22 -6.37 -20.87
C PRO A 83 -2.39 -6.75 -22.10
N ASP A 84 -1.80 -7.94 -22.07
CA ASP A 84 -1.14 -8.55 -23.22
C ASP A 84 -1.90 -9.84 -23.60
N PRO A 85 -2.44 -9.94 -24.83
CA PRO A 85 -3.22 -11.10 -25.24
C PRO A 85 -2.39 -12.42 -25.34
N ASN A 86 -1.06 -12.30 -25.36
CA ASN A 86 -0.16 -13.45 -25.44
C ASN A 86 0.18 -14.05 -24.06
N TYR A 87 -0.23 -13.41 -22.97
CA TYR A 87 0.06 -13.84 -21.61
C TYR A 87 -1.22 -13.98 -20.79
N GLU A 88 -1.31 -15.06 -20.04
CA GLU A 88 -2.34 -15.21 -19.02
C GLU A 88 -1.97 -14.37 -17.79
N CYS A 89 -2.69 -13.28 -17.60
CA CYS A 89 -2.48 -12.39 -16.47
C CYS A 89 -3.14 -12.93 -15.20
N LEU A 90 -2.54 -12.62 -14.05
CA LEU A 90 -3.17 -12.79 -12.75
C LEU A 90 -4.43 -11.92 -12.65
N LYS A 91 -5.28 -12.24 -11.69
CA LYS A 91 -6.54 -11.52 -11.45
C LYS A 91 -6.46 -10.72 -10.15
N PHE A 92 -7.31 -9.73 -10.01
CA PHE A 92 -7.43 -8.99 -8.74
C PHE A 92 -7.74 -9.92 -7.55
N ALA A 93 -8.44 -11.03 -7.79
CA ALA A 93 -8.67 -12.05 -6.78
C ALA A 93 -7.37 -12.67 -6.22
N ASP A 94 -6.30 -12.71 -7.00
CA ASP A 94 -5.01 -13.25 -6.54
C ASP A 94 -4.29 -12.25 -5.63
N VAL A 95 -4.45 -10.94 -5.89
CA VAL A 95 -4.02 -9.87 -4.97
C VAL A 95 -4.78 -9.98 -3.64
N LEU A 96 -6.10 -10.14 -3.68
CA LEU A 96 -6.92 -10.32 -2.46
C LEU A 96 -6.52 -11.55 -1.65
N LYS A 97 -6.24 -12.68 -2.31
CA LYS A 97 -5.74 -13.89 -1.65
C LYS A 97 -4.39 -13.65 -0.96
N ALA A 98 -3.47 -12.95 -1.63
CA ALA A 98 -2.17 -12.62 -1.06
C ALA A 98 -2.31 -11.73 0.18
N VAL A 99 -3.16 -10.71 0.13
CA VAL A 99 -3.46 -9.85 1.29
C VAL A 99 -4.05 -10.67 2.44
N ALA A 100 -5.09 -11.47 2.17
CA ALA A 100 -5.77 -12.28 3.20
C ALA A 100 -4.85 -13.32 3.83
N ALA A 101 -3.92 -13.89 3.06
CA ALA A 101 -3.00 -14.93 3.53
C ALA A 101 -2.02 -14.44 4.61
N VAL A 102 -1.75 -13.14 4.71
CA VAL A 102 -0.87 -12.57 5.74
C VAL A 102 -1.47 -12.72 7.13
N GLY A 103 -2.79 -12.61 7.29
CA GLY A 103 -3.49 -12.71 8.58
C GLY A 103 -3.10 -11.65 9.62
N LYS A 104 -2.54 -10.54 9.17
CA LYS A 104 -2.08 -9.37 9.94
C LYS A 104 -2.40 -8.10 9.15
N PRO A 105 -2.28 -6.89 9.73
CA PRO A 105 -2.45 -5.65 8.98
C PRO A 105 -1.52 -5.58 7.77
N VAL A 106 -2.07 -5.31 6.60
CA VAL A 106 -1.34 -5.24 5.33
C VAL A 106 -1.35 -3.81 4.78
N VAL A 107 -0.19 -3.35 4.32
CA VAL A 107 -0.07 -2.23 3.38
C VAL A 107 0.20 -2.81 1.99
N LEU A 108 -0.71 -2.59 1.06
CA LEU A 108 -0.55 -3.03 -0.32
C LEU A 108 0.30 -2.02 -1.10
N ILE A 109 1.36 -2.49 -1.71
CA ILE A 109 2.26 -1.69 -2.55
C ILE A 109 1.99 -2.02 -4.02
N VAL A 110 1.58 -1.03 -4.77
CA VAL A 110 1.11 -1.17 -6.15
C VAL A 110 2.00 -0.41 -7.11
N LYS A 111 2.72 -1.14 -7.92
CA LYS A 111 3.42 -0.61 -9.08
C LYS A 111 2.45 -0.53 -10.25
N GLN A 112 2.32 0.64 -10.87
CA GLN A 112 1.63 0.80 -12.16
C GLN A 112 2.69 0.86 -13.27
N ASP A 113 2.99 -0.30 -13.87
CA ASP A 113 3.96 -0.43 -14.95
C ASP A 113 3.29 -0.19 -16.31
N MET A 114 3.12 1.08 -16.62
CA MET A 114 2.47 1.57 -17.84
C MET A 114 3.23 2.77 -18.38
N PRO A 115 3.16 3.05 -19.70
CA PRO A 115 3.63 4.32 -20.25
C PRO A 115 3.03 5.51 -19.50
N GLU A 116 3.82 6.54 -19.24
CA GLU A 116 3.42 7.66 -18.38
C GLU A 116 2.18 8.40 -18.90
N GLU A 117 2.05 8.53 -20.22
CA GLU A 117 0.88 9.14 -20.86
C GLU A 117 -0.43 8.36 -20.64
N ILE A 118 -0.35 7.06 -20.32
CA ILE A 118 -1.48 6.21 -19.95
C ILE A 118 -1.65 6.21 -18.42
N LYS A 119 -0.55 6.02 -17.70
CA LYS A 119 -0.52 5.92 -16.24
C LYS A 119 -1.16 7.15 -15.59
N CYS A 120 -0.81 8.35 -16.01
CA CYS A 120 -1.35 9.61 -15.46
C CYS A 120 -2.88 9.77 -15.62
N ARG A 121 -3.51 8.96 -16.48
CA ARG A 121 -4.97 8.96 -16.75
C ARG A 121 -5.69 7.72 -16.24
N ASN A 122 -4.97 6.80 -15.57
CA ASN A 122 -5.50 5.53 -15.12
C ASN A 122 -5.77 5.54 -13.61
N GLY A 123 -6.97 5.94 -13.23
CA GLY A 123 -7.44 5.87 -11.84
C GLY A 123 -7.63 4.42 -11.38
N LEU A 124 -6.55 3.76 -10.97
CA LEU A 124 -6.56 2.40 -10.45
C LEU A 124 -7.01 2.38 -8.99
N LEU A 125 -7.56 1.25 -8.52
CA LEU A 125 -7.99 1.01 -7.15
C LEU A 125 -9.03 2.02 -6.64
N GLY A 126 -10.12 2.20 -7.39
CA GLY A 126 -11.28 2.96 -6.96
C GLY A 126 -12.08 2.26 -5.84
N GLY A 127 -13.22 2.85 -5.45
CA GLY A 127 -14.02 2.47 -4.29
C GLY A 127 -14.30 0.98 -4.15
N ASN A 128 -14.76 0.31 -5.21
CA ASN A 128 -15.05 -1.13 -5.17
C ASN A 128 -13.82 -1.99 -4.84
N MET A 129 -12.69 -1.70 -5.46
CA MET A 129 -11.44 -2.44 -5.22
C MET A 129 -10.91 -2.18 -3.81
N MET A 130 -10.96 -0.94 -3.34
CA MET A 130 -10.53 -0.58 -1.99
C MET A 130 -11.42 -1.22 -0.92
N THR A 131 -12.73 -1.30 -1.14
CA THR A 131 -13.67 -2.01 -0.25
C THR A 131 -13.32 -3.50 -0.14
N ALA A 132 -13.02 -4.15 -1.26
CA ALA A 132 -12.58 -5.55 -1.25
C ALA A 132 -11.24 -5.75 -0.54
N LEU A 133 -10.26 -4.85 -0.76
CA LEU A 133 -8.97 -4.86 -0.06
C LEU A 133 -9.13 -4.68 1.44
N ARG A 134 -9.99 -3.74 1.88
CA ARG A 134 -10.32 -3.55 3.29
C ARG A 134 -10.86 -4.82 3.92
N SER A 135 -11.77 -5.49 3.22
CA SER A 135 -12.36 -6.76 3.67
C SER A 135 -11.34 -7.90 3.75
N ALA A 136 -10.29 -7.86 2.94
CA ALA A 136 -9.20 -8.83 2.97
C ALA A 136 -8.16 -8.56 4.07
N GLY A 137 -8.22 -7.43 4.77
CA GLY A 137 -7.29 -7.08 5.85
C GLY A 137 -6.28 -5.99 5.51
N CYS A 138 -6.44 -5.33 4.36
CA CYS A 138 -5.62 -4.18 4.01
C CYS A 138 -5.97 -2.97 4.90
N VAL A 139 -4.96 -2.28 5.42
CA VAL A 139 -5.10 -1.08 6.26
C VAL A 139 -4.58 0.18 5.56
N GLY A 140 -3.87 0.02 4.45
CA GLY A 140 -3.40 1.12 3.64
C GLY A 140 -2.85 0.67 2.31
N VAL A 141 -2.72 1.61 1.37
CA VAL A 141 -2.24 1.35 0.01
C VAL A 141 -1.26 2.44 -0.41
N ILE A 142 -0.17 2.05 -1.04
CA ILE A 142 0.75 2.96 -1.75
C ILE A 142 0.73 2.56 -3.22
N SER A 143 0.38 3.48 -4.11
CA SER A 143 0.37 3.27 -5.56
C SER A 143 1.10 4.39 -6.29
N ASP A 144 2.05 4.08 -7.15
CA ASP A 144 2.85 5.06 -7.89
C ASP A 144 2.13 5.67 -9.10
N GLY A 145 0.83 5.45 -9.20
CA GLY A 145 -0.08 6.08 -10.14
C GLY A 145 -1.25 6.77 -9.45
N PRO A 146 -2.13 7.42 -10.21
CA PRO A 146 -3.32 8.05 -9.66
C PRO A 146 -4.42 7.04 -9.33
N SER A 147 -5.37 7.48 -8.50
CA SER A 147 -6.62 6.78 -8.24
C SER A 147 -7.83 7.70 -8.49
N ARG A 148 -9.01 7.25 -8.08
CA ARG A 148 -10.29 7.97 -8.14
C ARG A 148 -11.17 7.58 -6.96
N ASP A 149 -12.38 8.10 -6.89
CA ASP A 149 -13.40 7.77 -5.88
C ASP A 149 -12.93 8.08 -4.44
N VAL A 150 -12.12 9.14 -4.28
CA VAL A 150 -11.46 9.45 -2.99
C VAL A 150 -12.45 9.70 -1.85
N ASP A 151 -13.63 10.27 -2.14
CA ASP A 151 -14.66 10.48 -1.13
C ASP A 151 -15.36 9.17 -0.73
N GLU A 152 -15.53 8.23 -1.65
CA GLU A 152 -16.06 6.90 -1.39
C GLU A 152 -15.08 6.02 -0.57
N ILE A 153 -13.78 6.21 -0.79
CA ILE A 153 -12.73 5.47 -0.09
C ILE A 153 -12.50 5.99 1.34
N ARG A 154 -12.66 7.29 1.60
CA ARG A 154 -12.42 7.92 2.90
C ARG A 154 -13.11 7.20 4.08
N PRO A 155 -14.39 6.79 4.00
CA PRO A 155 -15.05 6.05 5.08
C PRO A 155 -14.46 4.67 5.40
N LEU A 156 -13.66 4.10 4.49
CA LEU A 156 -13.00 2.80 4.71
C LEU A 156 -11.88 2.87 5.76
N GLN A 157 -11.46 4.08 6.14
CA GLN A 157 -10.39 4.31 7.13
C GLN A 157 -9.10 3.57 6.76
N MET A 158 -8.74 3.63 5.48
CA MET A 158 -7.49 3.10 4.92
C MET A 158 -6.62 4.26 4.46
N GLN A 159 -5.38 4.33 4.94
CA GLN A 159 -4.44 5.34 4.45
C GLN A 159 -4.12 5.08 2.98
N TYR A 160 -4.09 6.14 2.19
CA TYR A 160 -3.89 6.03 0.75
C TYR A 160 -2.84 7.03 0.26
N VAL A 161 -1.74 6.50 -0.27
CA VAL A 161 -0.62 7.27 -0.84
C VAL A 161 -0.58 7.06 -2.34
N LEU A 162 -0.64 8.15 -3.11
CA LEU A 162 -0.82 8.16 -4.56
C LEU A 162 0.06 9.21 -5.24
N SER A 163 0.17 9.15 -6.57
CA SER A 163 0.69 10.28 -7.35
C SER A 163 -0.33 11.42 -7.50
N GLY A 164 -1.62 11.14 -7.32
CA GLY A 164 -2.72 12.09 -7.46
C GLY A 164 -4.06 11.42 -7.73
N VAL A 165 -5.01 12.17 -8.28
CA VAL A 165 -6.35 11.69 -8.63
C VAL A 165 -6.67 12.01 -10.07
N THR A 166 -7.45 11.12 -10.73
CA THR A 166 -7.96 11.31 -12.09
C THR A 166 -9.36 10.73 -12.20
N ALA A 167 -10.19 11.31 -13.06
CA ALA A 167 -11.58 10.87 -13.21
C ALA A 167 -11.71 9.56 -14.00
N GLY A 168 -10.79 9.30 -14.93
CA GLY A 168 -10.87 8.18 -15.85
C GLY A 168 -10.14 6.92 -15.35
N HIS A 169 -10.37 5.85 -16.09
CA HIS A 169 -9.55 4.63 -16.00
C HIS A 169 -9.57 3.91 -17.35
N GLY A 170 -8.62 3.03 -17.58
CA GLY A 170 -8.54 2.19 -18.76
C GLY A 170 -8.48 0.71 -18.43
N LYS A 171 -8.15 -0.11 -19.42
CA LYS A 171 -7.88 -1.53 -19.23
C LYS A 171 -6.55 -1.70 -18.51
N TRP A 172 -6.50 -2.62 -17.58
CA TRP A 172 -5.31 -3.02 -16.84
C TRP A 172 -5.31 -4.54 -16.60
N ALA A 173 -4.16 -5.07 -16.27
CA ALA A 173 -3.97 -6.47 -15.88
C ALA A 173 -3.01 -6.56 -14.70
N VAL A 174 -3.20 -7.55 -13.84
CA VAL A 174 -2.24 -7.88 -12.78
C VAL A 174 -1.13 -8.71 -13.41
N GLN A 175 0.08 -8.18 -13.42
CA GLN A 175 1.25 -8.84 -14.00
C GLN A 175 2.00 -9.69 -12.98
N SER A 176 2.06 -9.23 -11.72
CA SER A 176 2.71 -9.97 -10.64
C SER A 176 2.10 -9.69 -9.28
N VAL A 177 2.27 -10.64 -8.36
CA VAL A 177 1.90 -10.53 -6.94
C VAL A 177 3.04 -11.09 -6.11
N ASN A 178 3.36 -10.44 -5.00
CA ASN A 178 4.46 -10.80 -4.10
C ASN A 178 5.84 -10.88 -4.79
N THR A 179 6.10 -9.94 -5.68
CA THR A 179 7.44 -9.69 -6.26
C THR A 179 7.92 -8.32 -5.80
N GLY A 180 9.25 -8.10 -5.75
CA GLY A 180 9.80 -6.79 -5.42
C GLY A 180 9.33 -5.71 -6.39
N VAL A 181 8.96 -4.54 -5.87
CA VAL A 181 8.50 -3.38 -6.65
C VAL A 181 9.20 -2.10 -6.20
N GLU A 182 9.18 -1.10 -7.06
CA GLU A 182 9.62 0.25 -6.72
C GLU A 182 8.47 1.24 -6.93
N VAL A 183 8.17 2.03 -5.89
CA VAL A 183 7.13 3.08 -5.90
C VAL A 183 7.70 4.35 -5.27
N PHE A 184 7.61 5.48 -5.97
CA PHE A 184 8.12 6.77 -5.47
C PHE A 184 9.58 6.69 -4.96
N GLY A 185 10.45 5.97 -5.65
CA GLY A 185 11.84 5.77 -5.25
C GLY A 185 12.05 4.78 -4.10
N MET A 186 11.00 4.23 -3.50
CA MET A 186 11.10 3.22 -2.44
C MET A 186 10.98 1.81 -3.04
N GLN A 187 12.01 0.99 -2.87
CA GLN A 187 12.01 -0.43 -3.23
C GLN A 187 11.45 -1.27 -2.09
N VAL A 188 10.43 -2.05 -2.37
CA VAL A 188 9.74 -2.87 -1.36
C VAL A 188 9.72 -4.33 -1.77
N SER A 189 10.13 -5.18 -0.83
CA SER A 189 9.96 -6.62 -0.91
C SER A 189 8.75 -7.08 -0.10
N PRO A 190 8.06 -8.15 -0.52
CA PRO A 190 6.97 -8.72 0.27
C PRO A 190 7.41 -9.07 1.69
N GLY A 191 6.57 -8.76 2.68
CA GLY A 191 6.82 -9.06 4.08
C GLY A 191 7.60 -8.00 4.86
N GLU A 192 8.19 -7.00 4.20
CA GLU A 192 8.76 -5.85 4.90
C GLU A 192 7.69 -5.06 5.65
N ILE A 193 8.07 -4.37 6.71
CA ILE A 193 7.18 -3.49 7.45
C ILE A 193 7.14 -2.13 6.77
N ILE A 194 5.94 -1.62 6.56
CA ILE A 194 5.68 -0.27 6.04
C ILE A 194 5.10 0.57 7.17
N HIS A 195 5.70 1.73 7.40
CA HIS A 195 5.17 2.78 8.27
C HIS A 195 4.89 4.01 7.40
N MET A 196 3.71 4.60 7.49
CA MET A 196 3.33 5.77 6.70
C MET A 196 2.41 6.72 7.47
N ASP A 197 2.56 7.99 7.19
CA ASP A 197 1.72 9.09 7.66
C ASP A 197 1.69 10.24 6.63
N GLU A 198 1.35 11.45 7.07
CA GLU A 198 1.29 12.64 6.21
C GLU A 198 2.63 13.01 5.54
N ASN A 199 3.76 12.50 6.03
CA ASN A 199 5.09 12.74 5.46
C ASN A 199 5.49 11.75 4.37
N GLY A 200 4.65 10.74 4.09
CA GLY A 200 4.95 9.66 3.15
C GLY A 200 5.16 8.32 3.86
N ALA A 201 6.04 7.48 3.32
CA ALA A 201 6.24 6.13 3.84
C ALA A 201 7.72 5.75 3.94
N VAL A 202 8.01 4.86 4.89
CA VAL A 202 9.30 4.20 5.08
C VAL A 202 9.11 2.70 5.20
N LYS A 203 10.09 1.94 4.76
CA LYS A 203 10.12 0.49 4.90
C LYS A 203 11.30 0.03 5.74
N PHE A 204 11.16 -1.13 6.39
CA PHE A 204 12.25 -1.83 7.09
C PHE A 204 11.91 -3.31 7.25
N PRO A 205 12.90 -4.21 7.55
CA PRO A 205 12.69 -5.64 7.67
C PRO A 205 11.73 -6.07 8.78
#